data_702d5e9cc77fe5f9d0917c84861223ba
#
_entry.id   702d5e9cc77fe5f9d0917c84861223ba
#
_cell.length_a   1.000
_cell.length_b   1.000
_cell.length_c   1.000
_cell.angle_alpha   90.00
_cell.angle_beta   90.00
_cell.angle_gamma   90.00
#
_symmetry.space_group_name_H-M   'P 1'
#
loop_
_entity.id
_entity.type
_entity.pdbx_description
1 polymer ?
#
loop_
_entity_poly.entity_id
_entity_poly.type
_entity_poly.pdbx_seq_one_letter_code
_entity_poly.pdbx_strand_id
1 'polypeptide(L)'
;MLKYLLKTPDAAWTAASPAEAKAENLKIKYLGTAGFILSDQHRTLVLDPFISRPNFWQTFTQPLLSDPRLVKSYIPQADEVLIGHAHYDHILDVPEV
;
A
#
# COMPACT_ATOMS: atom_id res chain seq x y z
N MET A 1 -7.89 -24.67 9.99
CA MET A 1 -7.34 -23.72 9.01
C MET A 1 -8.36 -23.33 7.93
N LEU A 2 -8.98 -24.30 7.26
CA LEU A 2 -10.06 -24.01 6.26
C LEU A 2 -11.24 -23.21 6.83
N LYS A 3 -11.52 -23.40 8.10
CA LYS A 3 -12.59 -22.75 8.87
C LYS A 3 -12.43 -21.22 8.96
N TYR A 4 -11.20 -20.72 8.84
CA TYR A 4 -10.92 -19.28 8.87
C TYR A 4 -10.88 -18.64 7.47
N LEU A 5 -10.57 -19.44 6.44
CA LEU A 5 -10.55 -18.99 5.05
C LEU A 5 -11.96 -18.82 4.46
N LEU A 6 -12.96 -19.52 5.02
CA LEU A 6 -14.35 -19.47 4.58
C LEU A 6 -15.25 -18.66 5.51
N LYS A 7 -14.68 -17.91 6.45
CA LYS A 7 -15.47 -17.06 7.33
C LYS A 7 -16.04 -15.91 6.49
N THR A 8 -17.36 -15.95 6.29
CA THR A 8 -18.07 -14.78 5.75
C THR A 8 -17.85 -13.59 6.68
N PRO A 9 -17.71 -12.38 6.12
CA PRO A 9 -17.65 -11.17 6.93
C PRO A 9 -18.78 -11.14 7.93
N ASP A 10 -18.45 -10.80 9.17
CA ASP A 10 -19.43 -10.63 10.24
C ASP A 10 -20.54 -9.65 9.79
N ALA A 11 -21.78 -9.89 10.18
CA ALA A 11 -22.89 -9.01 9.87
C ALA A 11 -22.66 -7.57 10.37
N ALA A 12 -21.86 -7.39 11.43
CA ALA A 12 -21.42 -6.09 11.91
C ALA A 12 -20.50 -5.36 10.88
N TRP A 13 -19.75 -6.10 10.08
CA TRP A 13 -18.92 -5.56 9.00
C TRP A 13 -19.72 -5.07 7.81
N THR A 14 -20.80 -5.80 7.49
CA THR A 14 -21.68 -5.47 6.36
C THR A 14 -22.73 -4.43 6.75
N ALA A 15 -23.05 -4.31 8.04
CA ALA A 15 -24.01 -3.33 8.57
C ALA A 15 -23.37 -1.97 8.94
N ALA A 16 -22.06 -1.87 8.97
CA ALA A 16 -21.40 -0.57 9.05
C ALA A 16 -21.77 0.21 7.78
N SER A 17 -22.78 1.05 7.89
CA SER A 17 -23.04 2.06 6.87
C SER A 17 -21.70 2.77 6.64
N PRO A 18 -21.20 2.87 5.39
CA PRO A 18 -20.09 3.75 5.13
C PRO A 18 -20.50 5.11 5.69
N ALA A 19 -19.79 5.58 6.70
CA ALA A 19 -19.91 6.96 7.08
C ALA A 19 -19.77 7.71 5.74
N GLU A 20 -20.76 8.49 5.35
CA GLU A 20 -20.64 9.37 4.20
C GLU A 20 -19.51 10.34 4.52
N ALA A 21 -18.30 9.85 4.35
CA ALA A 21 -17.14 10.71 4.29
C ALA A 21 -17.40 11.56 3.05
N LYS A 22 -17.81 12.78 3.24
CA LYS A 22 -17.74 13.79 2.18
C LYS A 22 -16.28 13.88 1.80
N ALA A 23 -15.91 13.12 0.78
CA ALA A 23 -14.57 13.10 0.21
C ALA A 23 -14.36 14.41 -0.59
N GLU A 24 -14.57 15.53 0.06
CA GLU A 24 -14.13 16.81 -0.44
C GLU A 24 -12.60 16.78 -0.40
N ASN A 25 -11.99 16.70 -1.58
CA ASN A 25 -10.54 16.74 -1.82
C ASN A 25 -9.75 15.43 -1.59
N LEU A 26 -10.37 14.25 -1.69
CA LEU A 26 -9.61 13.01 -1.76
C LEU A 26 -8.79 12.98 -3.07
N LYS A 27 -7.49 12.86 -2.95
CA LYS A 27 -6.56 12.65 -4.07
C LYS A 27 -6.10 11.20 -4.08
N ILE A 28 -6.15 10.59 -5.26
CA ILE A 28 -5.66 9.23 -5.47
C ILE A 28 -4.53 9.28 -6.49
N LYS A 29 -3.34 8.82 -6.10
CA LYS A 29 -2.16 8.70 -6.96
C LYS A 29 -1.81 7.24 -7.13
N TYR A 30 -1.79 6.75 -8.35
CA TYR A 30 -1.34 5.41 -8.66
C TYR A 30 0.19 5.35 -8.74
N LEU A 31 0.79 4.41 -8.02
CA LEU A 31 2.24 4.22 -7.96
C LEU A 31 2.75 3.11 -8.88
N GLY A 32 1.85 2.38 -9.51
CA GLY A 32 2.15 1.19 -10.29
C GLY A 32 2.02 -0.12 -9.49
N THR A 33 1.96 -1.25 -10.20
CA THR A 33 1.69 -2.59 -9.63
C THR A 33 0.38 -2.58 -8.84
N ALA A 34 0.40 -2.73 -7.53
CA ALA A 34 -0.76 -2.60 -6.65
C ALA A 34 -0.71 -1.33 -5.77
N GLY A 35 0.25 -0.44 -6.03
CA GLY A 35 0.54 0.70 -5.17
C GLY A 35 -0.34 1.92 -5.42
N PHE A 36 -0.83 2.50 -4.35
CA PHE A 36 -1.63 3.74 -4.37
C PHE A 36 -1.26 4.65 -3.20
N ILE A 37 -1.38 5.95 -3.42
CA ILE A 37 -1.45 6.94 -2.35
C ILE A 37 -2.86 7.52 -2.36
N LEU A 38 -3.51 7.49 -1.20
CA LEU A 38 -4.75 8.17 -0.93
C LEU A 38 -4.47 9.29 0.06
N SER A 39 -4.76 10.50 -0.31
CA SER A 39 -4.54 11.64 0.57
C SER A 39 -5.72 12.61 0.56
N ASP A 40 -6.01 13.15 1.72
CA ASP A 40 -6.89 14.29 1.89
C ASP A 40 -6.11 15.47 2.51
N GLN A 41 -6.80 16.47 3.04
CA GLN A 41 -6.16 17.61 3.69
C GLN A 41 -5.47 17.28 5.03
N HIS A 42 -5.73 16.10 5.59
CA HIS A 42 -5.34 15.74 6.97
C HIS A 42 -4.45 14.50 7.03
N ARG A 43 -4.63 13.55 6.09
CA ARG A 43 -3.97 12.23 6.15
C ARG A 43 -3.50 11.78 4.78
N THR A 44 -2.42 11.01 4.80
CA THR A 44 -1.85 10.32 3.65
C THR A 44 -1.71 8.84 3.98
N LEU A 45 -2.46 8.02 3.24
CA LEU A 45 -2.43 6.56 3.33
C LEU A 45 -1.73 6.02 2.10
N VAL A 46 -0.76 5.14 2.31
CA VAL A 46 -0.04 4.44 1.25
C VAL A 46 -0.43 2.98 1.23
N LEU A 47 -0.74 2.45 0.06
CA LEU A 47 -1.08 1.05 -0.17
C LEU A 47 0.01 0.40 -1.00
N ASP A 48 0.52 -0.74 -0.56
CA ASP A 48 1.43 -1.62 -1.30
C ASP A 48 2.52 -0.87 -2.10
N PRO A 49 3.36 -0.03 -1.48
CA PRO A 49 4.34 0.78 -2.21
C PRO A 49 5.41 -0.11 -2.86
N PHE A 50 5.56 0.00 -4.17
CA PHE A 50 6.61 -0.68 -4.94
C PHE A 50 7.23 0.29 -5.94
N ILE A 51 8.18 1.09 -5.47
CA ILE A 51 8.84 2.17 -6.21
C ILE A 51 10.20 1.73 -6.74
N SER A 52 10.98 1.01 -5.95
CA SER A 52 12.37 0.64 -6.24
C SER A 52 12.55 -0.35 -7.39
N ARG A 53 11.55 -1.07 -7.79
CA ARG A 53 11.42 -1.97 -8.95
C ARG A 53 12.73 -2.54 -9.47
N PRO A 54 13.34 -3.53 -8.81
CA PRO A 54 14.52 -4.18 -9.34
C PRO A 54 14.21 -4.80 -10.71
N ASN A 55 15.17 -4.75 -11.63
CA ASN A 55 14.99 -5.38 -12.93
C ASN A 55 15.04 -6.91 -12.82
N PHE A 56 14.70 -7.61 -13.91
CA PHE A 56 14.63 -9.07 -13.94
C PHE A 56 15.92 -9.74 -13.45
N TRP A 57 17.08 -9.27 -13.89
CA TRP A 57 18.37 -9.82 -13.48
C TRP A 57 18.68 -9.55 -12.01
N GLN A 58 18.41 -8.36 -11.54
CA GLN A 58 18.59 -8.01 -10.13
C GLN A 58 17.73 -8.88 -9.22
N THR A 59 16.51 -9.18 -9.62
CA THR A 59 15.58 -10.01 -8.84
C THR A 59 16.13 -11.42 -8.59
N PHE A 60 16.88 -11.99 -9.54
CA PHE A 60 17.40 -13.35 -9.45
C PHE A 60 18.86 -13.46 -9.01
N THR A 61 19.65 -12.41 -9.17
CA THR A 61 21.11 -12.46 -8.98
C THR A 61 21.63 -11.63 -7.81
N GLN A 62 20.81 -10.75 -7.25
CA GLN A 62 21.22 -9.80 -6.21
C GLN A 62 20.18 -9.74 -5.08
N PRO A 63 20.60 -9.34 -3.86
CA PRO A 63 19.66 -9.00 -2.81
C PRO A 63 18.71 -7.89 -3.28
N LEU A 64 17.43 -8.04 -3.00
CA LEU A 64 16.43 -7.01 -3.28
C LEU A 64 16.59 -5.88 -2.26
N LEU A 65 16.90 -4.69 -2.74
CA LEU A 65 17.11 -3.51 -1.90
C LEU A 65 16.15 -2.40 -2.33
N SER A 66 15.58 -1.72 -1.34
CA SER A 66 14.84 -0.50 -1.55
C SER A 66 15.79 0.66 -1.90
N ASP A 67 15.30 1.61 -2.69
CA ASP A 67 16.00 2.88 -2.95
C ASP A 67 15.33 4.01 -2.15
N PRO A 68 15.91 4.41 -1.00
CA PRO A 68 15.30 5.41 -0.12
C PRO A 68 15.10 6.77 -0.80
N ARG A 69 16.00 7.16 -1.70
CA ARG A 69 15.89 8.45 -2.40
C ARG A 69 14.73 8.46 -3.36
N LEU A 70 14.58 7.35 -4.10
CA LEU A 70 13.51 7.18 -5.05
C LEU A 70 12.16 7.11 -4.32
N VAL A 71 12.07 6.30 -3.27
CA VAL A 71 10.87 6.19 -2.43
C VAL A 71 10.46 7.56 -1.89
N LYS A 72 11.40 8.30 -1.29
CA LYS A 72 11.13 9.64 -0.75
C LYS A 72 10.67 10.66 -1.79
N SER A 73 11.13 10.53 -3.04
CA SER A 73 10.70 11.42 -4.13
C SER A 73 9.23 11.20 -4.54
N TYR A 74 8.77 9.93 -4.46
CA TYR A 74 7.38 9.58 -4.80
C TYR A 74 6.42 9.69 -3.61
N ILE A 75 6.93 9.40 -2.40
CA ILE A 75 6.17 9.35 -1.15
C ILE A 75 6.92 10.22 -0.13
N PRO A 76 6.78 11.55 -0.20
CA PRO A 76 7.50 12.47 0.71
C PRO A 76 6.99 12.36 2.14
N GLN A 77 5.74 11.95 2.33
CA GLN A 77 5.08 11.81 3.62
C GLN A 77 4.01 10.72 3.56
N ALA A 78 3.90 9.94 4.63
CA ALA A 78 2.82 9.00 4.87
C ALA A 78 2.48 8.98 6.37
N ASP A 79 1.20 8.88 6.69
CA ASP A 79 0.73 8.71 8.05
C ASP A 79 0.50 7.23 8.36
N GLU A 80 0.06 6.48 7.36
CA GLU A 80 -0.23 5.04 7.48
C GLU A 80 0.19 4.32 6.19
N VAL A 81 0.65 3.06 6.34
CA VAL A 81 0.96 2.16 5.23
C VAL A 81 0.18 0.87 5.41
N LEU A 82 -0.59 0.49 4.40
CA LEU A 82 -1.31 -0.78 4.35
C LEU A 82 -0.67 -1.72 3.32
N ILE A 83 -0.54 -2.98 3.69
CA ILE A 83 0.08 -4.02 2.87
C ILE A 83 -0.94 -5.12 2.61
N GLY A 84 -1.21 -5.40 1.34
CA GLY A 84 -2.16 -6.42 0.91
C GLY A 84 -1.64 -7.83 1.17
N HIS A 85 -0.35 -8.10 0.91
CA HIS A 85 0.32 -9.36 1.25
C HIS A 85 1.85 -9.20 1.27
N ALA A 86 2.56 -10.16 1.90
CA ALA A 86 3.97 -10.06 2.20
C ALA A 86 4.90 -10.55 1.06
N HIS A 87 4.59 -10.29 -0.20
CA HIS A 87 5.52 -10.47 -1.31
C HIS A 87 6.40 -9.23 -1.50
N TYR A 88 7.58 -9.41 -2.11
CA TYR A 88 8.57 -8.34 -2.23
C TYR A 88 8.03 -7.11 -3.00
N ASP A 89 7.18 -7.32 -3.98
CA ASP A 89 6.52 -6.28 -4.78
C ASP A 89 5.45 -5.47 -4.01
N HIS A 90 5.21 -5.82 -2.75
CA HIS A 90 4.33 -5.08 -1.84
C HIS A 90 5.06 -4.51 -0.62
N ILE A 91 6.15 -5.15 -0.17
CA ILE A 91 6.80 -4.79 1.10
C ILE A 91 8.21 -4.20 0.96
N LEU A 92 8.84 -4.31 -0.21
CA LEU A 92 10.25 -3.93 -0.40
C LEU A 92 10.52 -2.49 0.05
N ASP A 93 9.65 -1.57 -0.29
CA ASP A 93 9.82 -0.14 -0.03
C ASP A 93 9.18 0.35 1.28
N VAL A 94 8.44 -0.52 1.98
CA VAL A 94 7.75 -0.15 3.23
C VAL A 94 8.67 0.44 4.30
N PRO A 95 9.88 -0.11 4.54
CA PRO A 95 10.78 0.46 5.54
C PRO A 95 11.25 1.89 5.25
N GLU A 96 11.12 2.35 4.00
CA GLU A 96 11.58 3.66 3.55
C GLU A 96 10.44 4.70 3.46
N VAL A 97 9.20 4.26 3.62
CA VAL A 97 8.02 5.11 3.67
C VAL A 97 7.80 5.67 5.07
#